data_676970b80b8ba91c99ad49cb75fefb8e
#
_entry.id   676970b80b8ba91c99ad49cb75fefb8e
#
_cell.length_a   1.000
_cell.length_b   1.000
_cell.length_c   1.000
_cell.angle_alpha   90.00
_cell.angle_beta   90.00
_cell.angle_gamma   90.00
#
_symmetry.space_group_name_H-M   'P 1'
#
loop_
_entity.id
_entity.type
_entity.pdbx_description
1 polymer ?
#
loop_
_entity_poly.entity_id
_entity_poly.type
_entity_poly.pdbx_seq_one_letter_code
_entity_poly.pdbx_strand_id
1 'polypeptide(L)'
;MVREPFNALSHALGVPLALLGGLLLLLLAPREAWPALLAFGLTMALMFGASALYHTLKAEDRLLAWLRRLDHAAIFLFIAGSYTPFLAEGLEGGDKALALALVWGLALLGVGFRLLY
;
A
#
# COMPACT_ATOMS: atom_id res chain seq x y z
N MET A 1 -10.69 -19.85 -13.78
CA MET A 1 -11.57 -19.83 -12.60
C MET A 1 -10.85 -19.22 -11.40
N VAL A 2 -11.52 -18.34 -10.66
CA VAL A 2 -10.92 -17.60 -9.56
C VAL A 2 -10.98 -18.41 -8.26
N ARG A 3 -9.90 -18.41 -7.48
CA ARG A 3 -9.79 -19.21 -6.25
C ARG A 3 -10.77 -18.73 -5.16
N GLU A 4 -10.86 -17.42 -4.95
CA GLU A 4 -11.76 -16.80 -3.98
C GLU A 4 -12.47 -15.62 -4.65
N PRO A 5 -13.58 -15.88 -5.38
CA PRO A 5 -14.17 -14.87 -6.27
C PRO A 5 -14.60 -13.58 -5.58
N PHE A 6 -15.21 -13.66 -4.41
CA PHE A 6 -15.67 -12.45 -3.71
C PHE A 6 -14.50 -11.60 -3.25
N ASN A 7 -13.51 -12.21 -2.60
CA ASN A 7 -12.32 -11.49 -2.14
C ASN A 7 -11.53 -10.93 -3.32
N ALA A 8 -11.37 -11.73 -4.38
CA ALA A 8 -10.66 -11.31 -5.57
C ALA A 8 -11.34 -10.10 -6.22
N LEU A 9 -12.66 -10.16 -6.41
CA LEU A 9 -13.40 -9.08 -7.06
C LEU A 9 -13.40 -7.80 -6.22
N SER A 10 -13.71 -7.91 -4.93
CA SER A 10 -13.79 -6.73 -4.06
C SER A 10 -12.44 -6.02 -3.99
N HIS A 11 -11.34 -6.76 -3.86
CA HIS A 11 -10.00 -6.17 -3.81
C HIS A 11 -9.53 -5.68 -5.18
N ALA A 12 -9.87 -6.40 -6.27
CA ALA A 12 -9.55 -5.94 -7.62
C ALA A 12 -10.23 -4.60 -7.95
N LEU A 13 -11.47 -4.40 -7.50
CA LEU A 13 -12.15 -3.12 -7.67
C LEU A 13 -11.48 -2.00 -6.87
N GLY A 14 -10.82 -2.32 -5.79
CA GLY A 14 -10.04 -1.37 -5.01
C GLY A 14 -8.89 -0.74 -5.78
N VAL A 15 -8.30 -1.46 -6.76
CA VAL A 15 -7.17 -0.93 -7.55
C VAL A 15 -7.59 0.29 -8.38
N PRO A 16 -8.59 0.20 -9.28
CA PRO A 16 -9.00 1.38 -10.04
C PRO A 16 -9.57 2.48 -9.16
N LEU A 17 -10.27 2.14 -8.07
CA LEU A 17 -10.77 3.14 -7.14
C LEU A 17 -9.63 3.88 -6.43
N ALA A 18 -8.58 3.17 -6.02
CA ALA A 18 -7.41 3.80 -5.42
C ALA A 18 -6.69 4.72 -6.42
N LEU A 19 -6.54 4.27 -7.66
CA LEU A 19 -5.89 5.07 -8.71
C LEU A 19 -6.72 6.31 -9.08
N LEU A 20 -8.02 6.16 -9.24
CA LEU A 20 -8.91 7.27 -9.55
C LEU A 20 -9.01 8.26 -8.39
N GLY A 21 -9.16 7.75 -7.17
CA GLY A 21 -9.18 8.59 -5.97
C GLY A 21 -7.86 9.31 -5.75
N GLY A 22 -6.76 8.62 -5.98
CA GLY A 22 -5.41 9.22 -5.92
C GLY A 22 -5.22 10.32 -6.95
N LEU A 23 -5.66 10.09 -8.19
CA LEU A 23 -5.61 11.11 -9.24
C LEU A 23 -6.46 12.32 -8.86
N LEU A 24 -7.66 12.10 -8.36
CA LEU A 24 -8.54 13.18 -7.92
C LEU A 24 -7.88 14.03 -6.83
N LEU A 25 -7.25 13.37 -5.85
CA LEU A 25 -6.51 14.09 -4.80
C LEU A 25 -5.38 14.93 -5.38
N LEU A 26 -4.62 14.40 -6.35
CA LEU A 26 -3.55 15.16 -7.00
C LEU A 26 -4.09 16.38 -7.74
N LEU A 27 -5.23 16.24 -8.42
CA LEU A 27 -5.84 17.35 -9.15
C LEU A 27 -6.36 18.45 -8.23
N LEU A 28 -6.77 18.10 -7.02
CA LEU A 28 -7.32 19.04 -6.04
C LEU A 28 -6.27 19.64 -5.10
N ALA A 29 -5.09 19.02 -5.01
CA ALA A 29 -4.05 19.41 -4.05
C ALA A 29 -2.98 20.27 -4.71
N PRO A 30 -2.27 21.12 -3.92
CA PRO A 30 -1.10 21.82 -4.43
C PRO A 30 0.02 20.82 -4.76
N ARG A 31 0.89 21.20 -5.69
CA ARG A 31 1.96 20.32 -6.17
C ARG A 31 2.92 19.88 -5.08
N GLU A 32 3.11 20.71 -4.05
CA GLU A 32 3.97 20.40 -2.92
C GLU A 32 3.51 19.16 -2.15
N ALA A 33 2.19 18.87 -2.18
CA ALA A 33 1.62 17.69 -1.53
C ALA A 33 1.69 16.42 -2.39
N TRP A 34 2.05 16.52 -3.66
CA TRP A 34 2.02 15.40 -4.60
C TRP A 34 2.88 14.21 -4.16
N PRO A 35 4.14 14.38 -3.72
CA PRO A 35 4.92 13.20 -3.30
C PRO A 35 4.24 12.39 -2.20
N ALA A 36 3.68 13.06 -1.20
CA ALA A 36 2.99 12.38 -0.10
C ALA A 36 1.69 11.72 -0.57
N LEU A 37 0.92 12.38 -1.43
CA LEU A 37 -0.31 11.82 -1.98
C LEU A 37 -0.04 10.66 -2.93
N LEU A 38 1.06 10.70 -3.69
CA LEU A 38 1.49 9.57 -4.52
C LEU A 38 1.85 8.38 -3.64
N ALA A 39 2.57 8.59 -2.54
CA ALA A 39 2.89 7.51 -1.60
C ALA A 39 1.61 6.87 -1.07
N PHE A 40 0.62 7.66 -0.72
CA PHE A 40 -0.68 7.18 -0.25
C PHE A 40 -1.42 6.37 -1.33
N GLY A 41 -1.62 6.96 -2.51
CA GLY A 41 -2.40 6.33 -3.58
C GLY A 41 -1.74 5.09 -4.15
N LEU A 42 -0.41 5.13 -4.37
CA LEU A 42 0.33 3.99 -4.93
C LEU A 42 0.41 2.82 -3.96
N THR A 43 0.64 3.08 -2.66
CA THR A 43 0.66 2.00 -1.67
C THR A 43 -0.72 1.40 -1.47
N MET A 44 -1.78 2.19 -1.56
CA MET A 44 -3.16 1.68 -1.52
C MET A 44 -3.43 0.78 -2.73
N ALA A 45 -3.08 1.20 -3.94
CA ALA A 45 -3.25 0.41 -5.15
C ALA A 45 -2.43 -0.88 -5.08
N LEU A 46 -1.21 -0.82 -4.56
CA LEU A 46 -0.35 -1.98 -4.36
C LEU A 46 -0.98 -2.97 -3.38
N MET A 47 -1.52 -2.48 -2.26
CA MET A 47 -2.17 -3.32 -1.26
C MET A 47 -3.36 -4.08 -1.86
N PHE A 48 -4.25 -3.37 -2.56
CA PHE A 48 -5.40 -4.01 -3.20
C PHE A 48 -4.96 -4.95 -4.33
N GLY A 49 -3.96 -4.57 -5.11
CA GLY A 49 -3.44 -5.39 -6.21
C GLY A 49 -2.81 -6.68 -5.72
N ALA A 50 -1.96 -6.62 -4.72
CA ALA A 50 -1.33 -7.80 -4.13
C ALA A 50 -2.36 -8.75 -3.52
N SER A 51 -3.35 -8.20 -2.82
CA SER A 51 -4.43 -8.99 -2.23
C SER A 51 -5.32 -9.62 -3.30
N ALA A 52 -5.70 -8.85 -4.33
CA ALA A 52 -6.49 -9.39 -5.43
C ALA A 52 -5.77 -10.53 -6.15
N LEU A 53 -4.47 -10.36 -6.38
CA LEU A 53 -3.65 -11.39 -7.01
C LEU A 53 -3.61 -12.68 -6.18
N TYR A 54 -3.37 -12.54 -4.87
CA TYR A 54 -3.36 -13.69 -3.96
C TYR A 54 -4.70 -14.44 -3.96
N HIS A 55 -5.83 -13.72 -3.93
CA HIS A 55 -7.16 -14.33 -3.90
C HIS A 55 -7.64 -14.83 -5.26
N THR A 56 -7.02 -14.40 -6.35
CA THR A 56 -7.42 -14.77 -7.71
C THR A 56 -6.73 -16.04 -8.19
N LEU A 57 -5.41 -16.14 -8.01
CA LEU A 57 -4.63 -17.19 -8.64
C LEU A 57 -4.89 -18.57 -8.01
N LYS A 58 -5.02 -19.58 -8.88
CA LYS A 58 -4.90 -20.98 -8.52
C LYS A 58 -3.48 -21.42 -8.88
N ALA A 59 -2.72 -21.76 -7.85
CA ALA A 59 -1.31 -22.07 -8.01
C ALA A 59 -0.90 -23.12 -6.98
N GLU A 60 0.31 -23.64 -7.13
CA GLU A 60 0.89 -24.55 -6.14
C GLU A 60 1.08 -23.84 -4.79
N ASP A 61 1.14 -24.62 -3.71
CA ASP A 61 1.19 -24.12 -2.35
C ASP A 61 2.37 -23.17 -2.12
N ARG A 62 3.51 -23.45 -2.74
CA ARG A 62 4.71 -22.61 -2.60
C ARG A 62 4.48 -21.21 -3.14
N LEU A 63 3.86 -21.11 -4.33
CA LEU A 63 3.56 -19.81 -4.93
C LEU A 63 2.49 -19.07 -4.13
N LEU A 64 1.45 -19.77 -3.68
CA LEU A 64 0.42 -19.17 -2.83
C LEU A 64 1.00 -18.65 -1.52
N ALA A 65 1.95 -19.37 -0.92
CA ALA A 65 2.62 -18.90 0.29
C ALA A 65 3.38 -17.59 0.05
N TRP A 66 4.05 -17.45 -1.10
CA TRP A 66 4.72 -16.21 -1.48
C TRP A 66 3.74 -15.07 -1.73
N LEU A 67 2.66 -15.33 -2.46
CA LEU A 67 1.63 -14.32 -2.74
C LEU A 67 0.99 -13.84 -1.44
N ARG A 68 0.77 -14.74 -0.48
CA ARG A 68 0.26 -14.38 0.84
C ARG A 68 1.22 -13.47 1.59
N ARG A 69 2.51 -13.73 1.50
CA ARG A 69 3.52 -12.86 2.12
C ARG A 69 3.54 -11.48 1.48
N LEU A 70 3.44 -11.42 0.15
CA LEU A 70 3.37 -10.14 -0.57
C LEU A 70 2.11 -9.37 -0.22
N ASP A 71 0.98 -10.05 -0.11
CA ASP A 71 -0.29 -9.45 0.33
C ASP A 71 -0.13 -8.80 1.71
N HIS A 72 0.46 -9.53 2.67
CA HIS A 72 0.68 -9.01 4.01
C HIS A 72 1.74 -7.90 4.04
N ALA A 73 2.83 -8.05 3.28
CA ALA A 73 3.88 -7.04 3.23
C ALA A 73 3.37 -5.70 2.67
N ALA A 74 2.48 -5.75 1.68
CA ALA A 74 1.89 -4.55 1.10
C ALA A 74 1.07 -3.75 2.12
N ILE A 75 0.49 -4.40 3.13
CA ILE A 75 -0.23 -3.72 4.21
C ILE A 75 0.70 -2.80 5.00
N PHE A 76 1.92 -3.26 5.32
CA PHE A 76 2.91 -2.42 6.01
C PHE A 76 3.24 -1.17 5.19
N LEU A 77 3.43 -1.34 3.88
CA LEU A 77 3.70 -0.20 3.00
C LEU A 77 2.53 0.76 2.94
N PHE A 78 1.30 0.26 2.89
CA PHE A 78 0.12 1.12 2.89
C PHE A 78 -0.06 1.86 4.21
N ILE A 79 0.26 1.24 5.34
CA ILE A 79 0.22 1.93 6.63
C ILE A 79 1.15 3.15 6.59
N ALA A 80 2.40 2.97 6.16
CA ALA A 80 3.33 4.08 6.02
C ALA A 80 2.85 5.10 4.99
N GLY A 81 2.35 4.64 3.85
CA GLY A 81 1.81 5.52 2.80
C GLY A 81 0.64 6.35 3.29
N SER A 82 -0.25 5.77 4.11
CA SER A 82 -1.41 6.48 4.64
C SER A 82 -1.05 7.52 5.71
N TYR A 83 0.01 7.29 6.48
CA TYR A 83 0.53 8.29 7.42
C TYR A 83 1.24 9.45 6.72
N THR A 84 1.82 9.19 5.56
CA THR A 84 2.73 10.14 4.90
C THR A 84 2.11 11.52 4.63
N PRO A 85 0.89 11.65 4.06
CA PRO A 85 0.30 12.97 3.86
C PRO A 85 0.10 13.75 5.16
N PHE A 86 -0.34 13.06 6.21
CA PHE A 86 -0.58 13.71 7.51
C PHE A 86 0.71 14.19 8.16
N LEU A 87 1.76 13.37 8.09
CA LEU A 87 3.06 13.74 8.65
C LEU A 87 3.72 14.85 7.84
N ALA A 88 3.62 14.78 6.50
CA ALA A 88 4.21 15.78 5.62
C ALA A 88 3.56 17.15 5.79
N GLU A 89 2.25 17.20 5.99
CA GLU A 89 1.50 18.45 6.13
C GLU A 89 1.40 18.93 7.57
N GLY A 90 1.39 18.00 8.54
CA GLY A 90 1.18 18.32 9.95
C GLY A 90 2.44 18.64 10.74
N LEU A 91 3.61 18.25 10.23
CA LEU A 91 4.90 18.45 10.92
C LEU A 91 5.85 19.25 10.06
N GLU A 92 6.87 19.84 10.69
CA GLU A 92 7.87 20.67 10.02
C GLU A 92 9.29 20.28 10.45
N GLY A 93 10.26 20.57 9.58
CA GLY A 93 11.67 20.46 9.89
C GLY A 93 12.11 19.06 10.31
N GLY A 94 12.89 19.00 11.39
CA GLY A 94 13.42 17.74 11.92
C GLY A 94 12.36 16.78 12.43
N ASP A 95 11.26 17.29 12.97
CA ASP A 95 10.15 16.46 13.47
C ASP A 95 9.49 15.71 12.31
N LYS A 96 9.28 16.37 11.16
CA LYS A 96 8.76 15.74 9.96
C LYS A 96 9.71 14.65 9.47
N ALA A 97 10.98 14.96 9.33
CA ALA A 97 11.99 14.03 8.85
C ALA A 97 12.08 12.80 9.76
N LEU A 98 12.10 13.01 11.07
CA LEU A 98 12.17 11.91 12.04
C LEU A 98 10.91 11.04 11.98
N ALA A 99 9.73 11.65 11.97
CA ALA A 99 8.47 10.91 11.93
C ALA A 99 8.34 10.07 10.66
N LEU A 100 8.67 10.64 9.50
CA LEU A 100 8.65 9.89 8.23
C LEU A 100 9.68 8.76 8.23
N ALA A 101 10.89 9.00 8.76
CA ALA A 101 11.92 7.97 8.86
C ALA A 101 11.48 6.83 9.77
N LEU A 102 10.84 7.13 10.90
CA LEU A 102 10.34 6.10 11.83
C LEU A 102 9.21 5.27 11.21
N VAL A 103 8.23 5.92 10.59
CA VAL A 103 7.08 5.23 10.00
C VAL A 103 7.52 4.35 8.84
N TRP A 104 8.33 4.88 7.92
CA TRP A 104 8.82 4.08 6.79
C TRP A 104 9.86 3.04 7.21
N GLY A 105 10.71 3.36 8.18
CA GLY A 105 11.67 2.39 8.74
C GLY A 105 10.96 1.19 9.36
N LEU A 106 9.94 1.43 10.18
CA LEU A 106 9.15 0.36 10.79
C LEU A 106 8.38 -0.44 9.73
N ALA A 107 7.83 0.24 8.71
CA ALA A 107 7.15 -0.45 7.61
C ALA A 107 8.09 -1.37 6.85
N LEU A 108 9.29 -0.89 6.51
CA LEU A 108 10.28 -1.69 5.80
C LEU A 108 10.78 -2.88 6.64
N LEU A 109 10.93 -2.69 7.95
CA LEU A 109 11.23 -3.81 8.87
C LEU A 109 10.10 -4.83 8.87
N GLY A 110 8.84 -4.37 8.89
CA GLY A 110 7.68 -5.25 8.82
C GLY A 110 7.62 -6.02 7.51
N VAL A 111 7.87 -5.35 6.39
CA VAL A 111 7.96 -5.99 5.06
C VAL A 111 9.04 -7.08 5.07
N GLY A 112 10.25 -6.75 5.51
CA GLY A 112 11.36 -7.68 5.57
C GLY A 112 11.04 -8.89 6.45
N PHE A 113 10.50 -8.64 7.64
CA PHE A 113 10.08 -9.71 8.55
C PHE A 113 9.05 -10.63 7.89
N ARG A 114 8.02 -10.07 7.25
CA ARG A 114 6.96 -10.88 6.65
C ARG A 114 7.42 -11.67 5.42
N LEU A 115 8.35 -11.12 4.64
CA LEU A 115 8.92 -11.83 3.49
C LEU A 115 9.80 -13.01 3.92
N LEU A 116 10.45 -12.90 5.09
CA LEU A 116 11.31 -13.97 5.62
C LEU A 116 10.53 -15.02 6.40
N TYR A 117 9.45 -14.65 7.02
CA TYR A 117 8.63 -15.50 7.88
C TYR A 117 7.18 -15.44 7.49
#